data_5fef4824c6f00214540daab574ed513a
#
_entry.id   5fef4824c6f00214540daab574ed513a
#
_cell.length_a   1.000
_cell.length_b   1.000
_cell.length_c   1.000
_cell.angle_alpha   90.00
_cell.angle_beta   90.00
_cell.angle_gamma   90.00
#
_symmetry.space_group_name_H-M   'P 1'
#
loop_
_entity.id
_entity.type
_entity.pdbx_description
1 polymer ?
#
loop_
_entity_poly.entity_id
_entity_poly.type
_entity_poly.pdbx_seq_one_letter_code
_entity_poly.pdbx_strand_id
1 'polypeptide(L)'
;MYKLTGVTKKYQKGRETVDALAGVDLVIEDGEWLAIQGPTGHGKTTLLQILGGLDRPTSGIVDFDGQDLAAMRETQVTKVRAVSMGFIFQTFNLIPTLSALENVEVALVPLGTGAEERHARSMAALENLGLAERARHLPSELSGGQQQRVAIARALVKEPKVLLADEPTGNLDEGTRDDIMGLLEKLWRDTGLTLILVTHDSAVARRAQRIGIMQHGKLSIRQDTRRAAT
;
A
#
# COMPACT_ATOMS: atom_id res chain seq x y z
N MET A 1 -8.51 0.23 13.03
CA MET A 1 -7.86 -0.42 11.85
C MET A 1 -6.69 -1.31 12.24
N TYR A 2 -5.49 -0.78 12.54
CA TYR A 2 -4.33 -1.59 12.97
C TYR A 2 -3.92 -1.31 14.42
N LYS A 3 -3.48 -2.38 15.12
CA LYS A 3 -2.75 -2.29 16.38
C LYS A 3 -1.57 -3.26 16.37
N LEU A 4 -0.36 -2.73 16.36
CA LEU A 4 0.89 -3.48 16.48
C LEU A 4 1.38 -3.40 17.91
N THR A 5 1.82 -4.55 18.46
CA THR A 5 2.37 -4.62 19.82
C THR A 5 3.67 -5.40 19.81
N GLY A 6 4.78 -4.72 20.08
CA GLY A 6 6.11 -5.31 20.18
C GLY A 6 6.58 -6.06 18.94
N VAL A 7 6.20 -5.60 17.73
CA VAL A 7 6.46 -6.33 16.46
C VAL A 7 7.94 -6.32 16.13
N THR A 8 8.53 -7.49 15.98
CA THR A 8 9.91 -7.69 15.53
C THR A 8 9.98 -8.45 14.22
N LYS A 9 11.01 -8.21 13.44
CA LYS A 9 11.34 -9.03 12.26
C LYS A 9 12.84 -9.19 12.12
N LYS A 10 13.26 -10.45 12.04
CA LYS A 10 14.65 -10.85 11.85
C LYS A 10 14.79 -11.66 10.58
N TYR A 11 15.77 -11.34 9.77
CA TYR A 11 16.15 -12.11 8.59
C TYR A 11 17.51 -12.75 8.78
N GLN A 12 17.67 -13.99 8.35
CA GLN A 12 18.98 -14.65 8.29
C GLN A 12 19.64 -14.34 6.95
N LYS A 13 20.83 -13.75 7.00
CA LYS A 13 21.68 -13.51 5.83
C LYS A 13 22.99 -14.26 6.00
N GLY A 14 23.00 -15.52 5.55
CA GLY A 14 24.11 -16.43 5.83
C GLY A 14 24.24 -16.70 7.33
N ARG A 15 25.39 -16.29 7.94
CA ARG A 15 25.63 -16.44 9.40
C ARG A 15 25.18 -15.22 10.21
N GLU A 16 24.83 -14.13 9.56
CA GLU A 16 24.42 -12.90 10.24
C GLU A 16 22.90 -12.82 10.36
N THR A 17 22.42 -12.25 11.45
CA THR A 17 21.02 -11.92 11.67
C THR A 17 20.82 -10.42 11.52
N VAL A 18 19.91 -10.01 10.66
CA VAL A 18 19.55 -8.60 10.46
C VAL A 18 18.22 -8.34 11.13
N ASP A 19 18.20 -7.45 12.11
CA ASP A 19 16.99 -6.98 12.78
C ASP A 19 16.32 -5.90 11.91
N ALA A 20 15.36 -6.32 11.06
CA ALA A 20 14.63 -5.40 10.19
C ALA A 20 13.58 -4.60 10.96
N LEU A 21 12.95 -5.18 12.00
CA LEU A 21 12.08 -4.49 12.94
C LEU A 21 12.48 -4.86 14.37
N ALA A 22 12.52 -3.87 15.26
CA ALA A 22 13.06 -3.98 16.62
C ALA A 22 12.05 -3.52 17.69
N GLY A 23 10.89 -4.20 17.76
CA GLY A 23 9.84 -3.92 18.73
C GLY A 23 9.00 -2.70 18.34
N VAL A 24 8.26 -2.80 17.24
CA VAL A 24 7.39 -1.72 16.75
C VAL A 24 6.05 -1.78 17.47
N ASP A 25 5.67 -0.68 18.13
CA ASP A 25 4.33 -0.39 18.63
C ASP A 25 3.69 0.70 17.79
N LEU A 26 2.48 0.45 17.27
CA LEU A 26 1.80 1.39 16.38
C LEU A 26 0.29 1.15 16.42
N VAL A 27 -0.48 2.22 16.52
CA VAL A 27 -1.92 2.21 16.28
C VAL A 27 -2.21 3.07 15.07
N ILE A 28 -3.02 2.56 14.14
CA ILE A 28 -3.50 3.28 12.94
C ILE A 28 -5.02 3.22 12.95
N GLU A 29 -5.66 4.38 12.92
CA GLU A 29 -7.11 4.48 12.95
C GLU A 29 -7.73 4.31 11.55
N ASP A 30 -9.04 4.04 11.50
CA ASP A 30 -9.78 4.02 10.24
C ASP A 30 -9.75 5.42 9.59
N GLY A 31 -9.57 5.46 8.27
CA GLY A 31 -9.51 6.71 7.50
C GLY A 31 -8.25 7.55 7.72
N GLU A 32 -7.25 7.05 8.46
CA GLU A 32 -6.00 7.75 8.69
C GLU A 32 -5.09 7.71 7.46
N TRP A 33 -4.40 8.81 7.18
CA TRP A 33 -3.26 8.84 6.27
C TRP A 33 -1.96 8.92 7.05
N LEU A 34 -1.25 7.80 7.13
CA LEU A 34 0.05 7.67 7.77
C LEU A 34 1.16 7.58 6.71
N ALA A 35 2.16 8.43 6.80
CA ALA A 35 3.43 8.25 6.07
C ALA A 35 4.51 7.73 7.02
N ILE A 36 5.26 6.71 6.59
CA ILE A 36 6.43 6.18 7.29
C ILE A 36 7.66 6.59 6.49
N GLN A 37 8.43 7.51 7.04
CA GLN A 37 9.63 8.06 6.42
C GLN A 37 10.89 7.48 7.06
N GLY A 38 11.95 7.34 6.27
CA GLY A 38 13.28 6.93 6.76
C GLY A 38 14.22 6.53 5.63
N PRO A 39 15.51 6.34 5.92
CA PRO A 39 16.49 5.90 4.94
C PRO A 39 16.19 4.51 4.39
N THR A 40 16.74 4.20 3.22
CA THR A 40 16.67 2.86 2.62
C THR A 40 17.33 1.83 3.55
N GLY A 41 16.76 0.63 3.65
CA GLY A 41 17.26 -0.44 4.50
C GLY A 41 16.90 -0.35 5.98
N HIS A 42 16.13 0.65 6.41
CA HIS A 42 15.77 0.85 7.81
C HIS A 42 14.47 0.14 8.26
N GLY A 43 13.85 -0.71 7.41
CA GLY A 43 12.71 -1.56 7.78
C GLY A 43 11.34 -1.08 7.29
N LYS A 44 11.25 0.02 6.51
CA LYS A 44 9.96 0.58 6.02
C LYS A 44 9.15 -0.44 5.21
N THR A 45 9.73 -0.96 4.14
CA THR A 45 9.10 -1.99 3.27
C THR A 45 8.76 -3.25 4.08
N THR A 46 9.63 -3.67 5.00
CA THR A 46 9.37 -4.80 5.89
C THR A 46 8.13 -4.56 6.75
N LEU A 47 8.00 -3.37 7.34
CA LEU A 47 6.81 -3.01 8.12
C LEU A 47 5.56 -3.03 7.24
N LEU A 48 5.63 -2.45 6.04
CA LEU A 48 4.51 -2.44 5.11
C LEU A 48 4.09 -3.86 4.68
N GLN A 49 5.06 -4.75 4.44
CA GLN A 49 4.80 -6.15 4.09
C GLN A 49 4.13 -6.90 5.25
N ILE A 50 4.52 -6.63 6.49
CA ILE A 50 3.89 -7.23 7.67
C ILE A 50 2.46 -6.70 7.86
N LEU A 51 2.25 -5.38 7.73
CA LEU A 51 0.89 -4.79 7.74
C LEU A 51 0.00 -5.40 6.65
N GLY A 52 0.56 -5.66 5.49
CA GLY A 52 -0.14 -6.28 4.36
C GLY A 52 -0.28 -7.80 4.45
N GLY A 53 0.24 -8.45 5.50
CA GLY A 53 0.27 -9.90 5.61
C GLY A 53 1.01 -10.59 4.46
N LEU A 54 1.94 -9.88 3.81
CA LEU A 54 2.84 -10.46 2.79
C LEU A 54 4.06 -11.14 3.41
N ASP A 55 4.40 -10.77 4.63
CA ASP A 55 5.42 -11.41 5.46
C ASP A 55 4.91 -11.54 6.90
N ARG A 56 5.50 -12.44 7.67
CA ARG A 56 5.14 -12.67 9.06
C ARG A 56 6.17 -12.05 10.01
N PRO A 57 5.74 -11.45 11.12
CA PRO A 57 6.68 -11.01 12.15
C PRO A 57 7.41 -12.21 12.77
N THR A 58 8.60 -11.98 13.29
CA THR A 58 9.32 -12.97 14.12
C THR A 58 8.68 -13.10 15.51
N SER A 59 8.19 -12.00 16.05
CA SER A 59 7.41 -11.95 17.29
C SER A 59 6.54 -10.69 17.35
N GLY A 60 5.64 -10.63 18.32
CA GLY A 60 4.68 -9.53 18.49
C GLY A 60 3.34 -9.83 17.84
N ILE A 61 2.39 -8.91 18.00
CA ILE A 61 1.01 -9.04 17.53
C ILE A 61 0.76 -8.02 16.44
N VAL A 62 0.09 -8.44 15.37
CA VAL A 62 -0.34 -7.59 14.25
C VAL A 62 -1.86 -7.71 14.13
N ASP A 63 -2.56 -6.94 14.95
CA ASP A 63 -4.02 -6.90 14.90
C ASP A 63 -4.49 -6.02 13.72
N PHE A 64 -5.35 -6.56 12.89
CA PHE A 64 -6.09 -5.89 11.84
C PHE A 64 -7.58 -6.14 12.02
N ASP A 65 -8.35 -5.13 12.36
CA ASP A 65 -9.79 -5.20 12.63
C ASP A 65 -10.16 -6.29 13.67
N GLY A 66 -9.41 -6.41 14.76
CA GLY A 66 -9.62 -7.39 15.82
C GLY A 66 -9.13 -8.80 15.49
N GLN A 67 -8.31 -8.96 14.44
CA GLN A 67 -7.79 -10.25 14.01
C GLN A 67 -6.26 -10.20 13.95
N ASP A 68 -5.58 -11.07 14.72
CA ASP A 68 -4.11 -11.17 14.68
C ASP A 68 -3.64 -11.88 13.41
N LEU A 69 -3.15 -11.10 12.44
CA LEU A 69 -2.64 -11.60 11.16
C LEU A 69 -1.46 -12.57 11.36
N ALA A 70 -0.66 -12.40 12.43
CA ALA A 70 0.49 -13.25 12.71
C ALA A 70 0.07 -14.67 13.11
N ALA A 71 -1.05 -14.81 13.83
CA ALA A 71 -1.60 -16.08 14.28
C ALA A 71 -2.46 -16.81 13.22
N MET A 72 -2.91 -16.08 12.17
CA MET A 72 -3.74 -16.65 11.12
C MET A 72 -3.00 -17.64 10.23
N ARG A 73 -3.74 -18.65 9.70
CA ARG A 73 -3.25 -19.51 8.61
C ARG A 73 -3.13 -18.69 7.31
N GLU A 74 -2.19 -19.06 6.43
CA GLU A 74 -1.93 -18.35 5.17
C GLU A 74 -3.20 -18.20 4.30
N THR A 75 -4.05 -19.22 4.25
CA THR A 75 -5.32 -19.16 3.50
C THR A 75 -6.29 -18.10 4.04
N GLN A 76 -6.26 -17.82 5.33
CA GLN A 76 -7.08 -16.78 5.98
C GLN A 76 -6.50 -15.39 5.69
N VAL A 77 -5.18 -15.21 5.85
CA VAL A 77 -4.48 -13.96 5.52
C VAL A 77 -4.69 -13.60 4.05
N THR A 78 -4.60 -14.59 3.14
CA THR A 78 -4.85 -14.40 1.71
C THR A 78 -6.26 -13.88 1.43
N LYS A 79 -7.28 -14.38 2.14
CA LYS A 79 -8.66 -13.87 2.02
C LYS A 79 -8.77 -12.43 2.53
N VAL A 80 -8.15 -12.10 3.68
CA VAL A 80 -8.13 -10.73 4.20
C VAL A 80 -7.46 -9.78 3.20
N ARG A 81 -6.29 -10.16 2.63
CA ARG A 81 -5.62 -9.39 1.58
C ARG A 81 -6.51 -9.17 0.36
N ALA A 82 -7.15 -10.23 -0.13
CA ALA A 82 -7.99 -10.17 -1.32
C ALA A 82 -9.15 -9.18 -1.16
N VAL A 83 -9.77 -9.15 0.01
CA VAL A 83 -10.96 -8.31 0.26
C VAL A 83 -10.60 -6.91 0.74
N SER A 84 -9.68 -6.80 1.70
CA SER A 84 -9.56 -5.59 2.53
C SER A 84 -8.32 -4.75 2.25
N MET A 85 -7.33 -5.24 1.49
CA MET A 85 -6.04 -4.55 1.34
C MET A 85 -5.72 -4.26 -0.12
N GLY A 86 -5.47 -3.00 -0.49
CA GLY A 86 -4.89 -2.59 -1.76
C GLY A 86 -3.38 -2.41 -1.64
N PHE A 87 -2.64 -2.69 -2.73
CA PHE A 87 -1.18 -2.53 -2.75
C PHE A 87 -0.73 -1.73 -3.95
N ILE A 88 0.13 -0.75 -3.70
CA ILE A 88 0.87 0.01 -4.71
C ILE A 88 2.36 -0.20 -4.45
N PHE A 89 3.11 -0.55 -5.50
CA PHE A 89 4.56 -0.80 -5.42
C PHE A 89 5.34 0.21 -6.25
N GLN A 90 6.58 0.44 -5.88
CA GLN A 90 7.50 1.35 -6.58
C GLN A 90 7.69 0.96 -8.06
N THR A 91 7.74 -0.32 -8.37
CA THR A 91 7.94 -0.86 -9.73
C THR A 91 6.63 -1.21 -10.43
N PHE A 92 5.50 -0.63 -9.98
CA PHE A 92 4.14 -0.84 -10.48
C PHE A 92 3.65 -2.30 -10.38
N ASN A 93 4.52 -3.28 -10.53
CA ASN A 93 4.24 -4.72 -10.52
C ASN A 93 3.04 -5.10 -11.42
N LEU A 94 2.98 -4.50 -12.60
CA LEU A 94 2.02 -4.89 -13.63
C LEU A 94 2.49 -6.19 -14.29
N ILE A 95 1.55 -7.04 -14.66
CA ILE A 95 1.83 -8.26 -15.42
C ILE A 95 2.08 -7.82 -16.88
N PRO A 96 3.29 -8.00 -17.42
CA PRO A 96 3.70 -7.37 -18.68
C PRO A 96 2.97 -7.91 -19.91
N THR A 97 2.39 -9.11 -19.82
CA THR A 97 1.65 -9.78 -20.90
C THR A 97 0.15 -9.48 -20.87
N LEU A 98 -0.33 -8.76 -19.86
CA LEU A 98 -1.72 -8.35 -19.71
C LEU A 98 -1.87 -6.86 -20.03
N SER A 99 -2.98 -6.50 -20.69
CA SER A 99 -3.37 -5.11 -20.91
C SER A 99 -3.61 -4.37 -19.59
N ALA A 100 -3.76 -3.05 -19.65
CA ALA A 100 -4.13 -2.24 -18.49
C ALA A 100 -5.43 -2.74 -17.83
N LEU A 101 -6.44 -3.04 -18.64
CA LEU A 101 -7.72 -3.57 -18.17
C LEU A 101 -7.56 -4.92 -17.48
N GLU A 102 -6.89 -5.87 -18.12
CA GLU A 102 -6.67 -7.21 -17.56
C GLU A 102 -5.84 -7.17 -16.26
N ASN A 103 -4.86 -6.24 -16.17
CA ASN A 103 -4.13 -6.00 -14.93
C ASN A 103 -5.03 -5.54 -13.77
N VAL A 104 -6.10 -4.79 -14.06
CA VAL A 104 -7.09 -4.40 -13.04
C VAL A 104 -8.03 -5.56 -12.73
N GLU A 105 -8.51 -6.26 -13.75
CA GLU A 105 -9.45 -7.40 -13.63
C GLU A 105 -8.90 -8.52 -12.74
N VAL A 106 -7.59 -8.78 -12.80
CA VAL A 106 -6.92 -9.82 -11.97
C VAL A 106 -7.18 -9.63 -10.48
N ALA A 107 -7.33 -8.38 -10.00
CA ALA A 107 -7.58 -8.11 -8.58
C ALA A 107 -8.97 -8.58 -8.10
N LEU A 108 -9.93 -8.76 -9.01
CA LEU A 108 -11.29 -9.21 -8.71
C LEU A 108 -11.46 -10.73 -8.83
N VAL A 109 -10.50 -11.44 -9.44
CA VAL A 109 -10.57 -12.91 -9.62
C VAL A 109 -10.69 -13.65 -8.28
N PRO A 110 -9.88 -13.34 -7.24
CA PRO A 110 -9.98 -14.02 -5.95
C PRO A 110 -11.31 -13.78 -5.21
N LEU A 111 -12.08 -12.77 -5.62
CA LEU A 111 -13.39 -12.45 -5.03
C LEU A 111 -14.53 -13.27 -5.66
N GLY A 112 -14.25 -14.06 -6.70
CA GLY A 112 -15.27 -14.81 -7.41
C GLY A 112 -16.20 -13.97 -8.28
N THR A 113 -15.81 -12.72 -8.58
CA THR A 113 -16.59 -11.79 -9.41
C THR A 113 -16.76 -12.34 -10.82
N GLY A 114 -17.98 -12.33 -11.36
CA GLY A 114 -18.28 -12.79 -12.71
C GLY A 114 -17.56 -11.96 -13.79
N ALA A 115 -17.33 -12.52 -14.97
CA ALA A 115 -16.50 -11.89 -16.01
C ALA A 115 -17.06 -10.53 -16.47
N GLU A 116 -18.36 -10.42 -16.67
CA GLU A 116 -19.01 -9.19 -17.10
C GLU A 116 -18.92 -8.08 -16.04
N GLU A 117 -19.20 -8.39 -14.78
CA GLU A 117 -19.06 -7.45 -13.66
C GLU A 117 -17.61 -7.03 -13.47
N ARG A 118 -16.66 -7.99 -13.56
CA ARG A 118 -15.23 -7.73 -13.47
C ARG A 118 -14.78 -6.73 -14.53
N HIS A 119 -15.22 -6.94 -15.77
CA HIS A 119 -14.93 -6.04 -16.89
C HIS A 119 -15.50 -4.63 -16.62
N ALA A 120 -16.78 -4.53 -16.28
CA ALA A 120 -17.45 -3.25 -16.04
C ALA A 120 -16.78 -2.47 -14.88
N ARG A 121 -16.49 -3.11 -13.75
CA ARG A 121 -15.82 -2.47 -12.61
C ARG A 121 -14.40 -2.03 -12.95
N SER A 122 -13.66 -2.84 -13.69
CA SER A 122 -12.29 -2.51 -14.08
C SER A 122 -12.23 -1.38 -15.09
N MET A 123 -13.16 -1.32 -16.05
CA MET A 123 -13.28 -0.19 -16.98
C MET A 123 -13.60 1.11 -16.23
N ALA A 124 -14.58 1.08 -15.32
CA ALA A 124 -14.92 2.25 -14.51
C ALA A 124 -13.73 2.73 -13.65
N ALA A 125 -12.95 1.80 -13.08
CA ALA A 125 -11.75 2.13 -12.31
C ALA A 125 -10.69 2.83 -13.18
N LEU A 126 -10.47 2.38 -14.42
CA LEU A 126 -9.56 3.02 -15.37
C LEU A 126 -10.08 4.38 -15.83
N GLU A 127 -11.36 4.50 -16.11
CA GLU A 127 -12.00 5.75 -16.52
C GLU A 127 -11.86 6.83 -15.43
N ASN A 128 -12.11 6.50 -14.18
CA ASN A 128 -11.94 7.40 -13.03
C ASN A 128 -10.49 7.90 -12.87
N LEU A 129 -9.52 7.19 -13.44
CA LEU A 129 -8.10 7.56 -13.44
C LEU A 129 -7.61 8.13 -14.80
N GLY A 130 -8.53 8.41 -15.73
CA GLY A 130 -8.23 9.01 -17.02
C GLY A 130 -7.52 8.04 -17.98
N LEU A 131 -7.78 6.73 -17.88
CA LEU A 131 -7.13 5.69 -18.68
C LEU A 131 -8.10 4.88 -19.58
N ALA A 132 -9.34 5.34 -19.77
CA ALA A 132 -10.32 4.61 -20.58
C ALA A 132 -9.80 4.25 -21.99
N GLU A 133 -9.19 5.22 -22.69
CA GLU A 133 -8.62 5.02 -24.03
C GLU A 133 -7.34 4.15 -24.04
N ARG A 134 -6.74 3.91 -22.88
CA ARG A 134 -5.54 3.09 -22.68
C ARG A 134 -5.83 1.69 -22.14
N ALA A 135 -7.10 1.34 -21.96
CA ALA A 135 -7.51 0.08 -21.34
C ALA A 135 -6.91 -1.18 -22.01
N ARG A 136 -6.72 -1.12 -23.34
CA ARG A 136 -6.17 -2.25 -24.13
C ARG A 136 -4.65 -2.22 -24.32
N HIS A 137 -3.96 -1.18 -23.85
CA HIS A 137 -2.49 -1.06 -23.97
C HIS A 137 -1.79 -2.01 -23.01
N LEU A 138 -0.66 -2.56 -23.45
CA LEU A 138 0.26 -3.30 -22.60
C LEU A 138 1.07 -2.34 -21.72
N PRO A 139 1.61 -2.79 -20.58
CA PRO A 139 2.48 -1.96 -19.72
C PRO A 139 3.63 -1.30 -20.47
N SER A 140 4.23 -1.97 -21.46
CA SER A 140 5.32 -1.44 -22.28
C SER A 140 4.92 -0.26 -23.21
N GLU A 141 3.62 -0.07 -23.43
CA GLU A 141 3.06 1.00 -24.27
C GLU A 141 2.59 2.21 -23.44
N LEU A 142 2.73 2.12 -22.10
CA LEU A 142 2.29 3.14 -21.14
C LEU A 142 3.47 3.89 -20.55
N SER A 143 3.30 5.22 -20.34
CA SER A 143 4.27 5.99 -19.56
C SER A 143 4.31 5.53 -18.10
N GLY A 144 5.37 5.85 -17.34
CA GLY A 144 5.50 5.50 -15.94
C GLY A 144 4.31 5.99 -15.09
N GLY A 145 3.83 7.21 -15.31
CA GLY A 145 2.65 7.75 -14.64
C GLY A 145 1.37 7.01 -15.00
N GLN A 146 1.21 6.58 -16.27
CA GLN A 146 0.07 5.76 -16.70
C GLN A 146 0.14 4.36 -16.06
N GLN A 147 1.31 3.72 -16.04
CA GLN A 147 1.49 2.43 -15.35
C GLN A 147 1.15 2.53 -13.87
N GLN A 148 1.56 3.61 -13.21
CA GLN A 148 1.22 3.85 -11.80
C GLN A 148 -0.29 4.04 -11.61
N ARG A 149 -0.97 4.76 -12.49
CA ARG A 149 -2.43 4.89 -12.44
C ARG A 149 -3.13 3.53 -12.65
N VAL A 150 -2.63 2.65 -13.52
CA VAL A 150 -3.14 1.27 -13.65
C VAL A 150 -2.93 0.48 -12.34
N ALA A 151 -1.76 0.59 -11.72
CA ALA A 151 -1.49 -0.06 -10.43
C ALA A 151 -2.42 0.45 -9.31
N ILE A 152 -2.72 1.76 -9.31
CA ILE A 152 -3.71 2.36 -8.39
C ILE A 152 -5.12 1.83 -8.69
N ALA A 153 -5.54 1.78 -9.96
CA ALA A 153 -6.83 1.20 -10.35
C ALA A 153 -6.96 -0.24 -9.86
N ARG A 154 -5.94 -1.06 -10.09
CA ARG A 154 -5.87 -2.45 -9.62
C ARG A 154 -6.00 -2.56 -8.10
N ALA A 155 -5.36 -1.67 -7.35
CA ALA A 155 -5.41 -1.68 -5.89
C ALA A 155 -6.81 -1.30 -5.36
N LEU A 156 -7.52 -0.39 -6.06
CA LEU A 156 -8.77 0.22 -5.60
C LEU A 156 -10.04 -0.48 -6.13
N VAL A 157 -9.97 -1.22 -7.26
CA VAL A 157 -11.14 -1.82 -7.93
C VAL A 157 -11.97 -2.74 -7.04
N LYS A 158 -11.37 -3.27 -5.99
CA LYS A 158 -12.00 -4.12 -4.98
C LYS A 158 -12.52 -3.37 -3.75
N GLU A 159 -12.41 -2.03 -3.73
CA GLU A 159 -12.85 -1.16 -2.64
C GLU A 159 -12.23 -1.56 -1.28
N PRO A 160 -10.89 -1.57 -1.18
CA PRO A 160 -10.23 -2.04 0.02
C PRO A 160 -10.43 -1.08 1.19
N LYS A 161 -10.34 -1.59 2.44
CA LYS A 161 -10.35 -0.77 3.67
C LYS A 161 -9.04 0.01 3.84
N VAL A 162 -7.92 -0.55 3.37
CA VAL A 162 -6.59 0.05 3.48
C VAL A 162 -5.83 -0.04 2.18
N LEU A 163 -5.13 1.03 1.84
CA LEU A 163 -4.18 1.11 0.74
C LEU A 163 -2.77 1.19 1.30
N LEU A 164 -1.94 0.22 0.96
CA LEU A 164 -0.55 0.09 1.35
C LEU A 164 0.33 0.48 0.16
N ALA A 165 1.09 1.56 0.27
CA ALA A 165 1.90 2.10 -0.81
C ALA A 165 3.40 2.10 -0.46
N ASP A 166 4.18 1.32 -1.21
CA ASP A 166 5.64 1.24 -1.08
C ASP A 166 6.30 2.12 -2.13
N GLU A 167 6.82 3.29 -1.72
CA GLU A 167 7.50 4.28 -2.58
C GLU A 167 6.70 4.57 -3.88
N PRO A 168 5.40 4.94 -3.79
CA PRO A 168 4.48 4.94 -4.94
C PRO A 168 4.88 5.91 -6.07
N THR A 169 5.85 6.77 -5.83
CA THR A 169 6.32 7.77 -6.78
C THR A 169 7.84 7.74 -7.00
N GLY A 170 8.52 6.72 -6.44
CA GLY A 170 9.98 6.66 -6.46
C GLY A 170 10.63 6.52 -7.84
N ASN A 171 9.87 6.10 -8.86
CA ASN A 171 10.33 5.92 -10.25
C ASN A 171 9.74 6.98 -11.22
N LEU A 172 9.15 8.06 -10.69
CA LEU A 172 8.48 9.09 -11.48
C LEU A 172 9.23 10.41 -11.42
N ASP A 173 9.13 11.21 -12.47
CA ASP A 173 9.57 12.59 -12.46
C ASP A 173 8.75 13.45 -11.51
N GLU A 174 9.23 14.64 -11.18
CA GLU A 174 8.65 15.50 -10.16
C GLU A 174 7.20 15.92 -10.48
N GLY A 175 6.89 16.26 -11.72
CA GLY A 175 5.53 16.64 -12.13
C GLY A 175 4.55 15.46 -12.00
N THR A 176 4.94 14.31 -12.54
CA THR A 176 4.14 13.08 -12.45
C THR A 176 3.99 12.61 -11.00
N ARG A 177 5.03 12.76 -10.15
CA ARG A 177 4.96 12.49 -8.71
C ARG A 177 3.85 13.29 -8.06
N ASP A 178 3.81 14.60 -8.31
CA ASP A 178 2.84 15.50 -7.68
C ASP A 178 1.42 15.21 -8.14
N ASP A 179 1.23 14.85 -9.42
CA ASP A 179 -0.06 14.40 -9.96
C ASP A 179 -0.56 13.12 -9.28
N ILE A 180 0.32 12.12 -9.13
CA ILE A 180 -0.04 10.85 -8.46
C ILE A 180 -0.34 11.08 -6.98
N MET A 181 0.45 11.91 -6.29
CA MET A 181 0.18 12.24 -4.90
C MET A 181 -1.10 13.03 -4.72
N GLY A 182 -1.41 13.97 -5.61
CA GLY A 182 -2.70 14.70 -5.62
C GLY A 182 -3.89 13.76 -5.84
N LEU A 183 -3.73 12.76 -6.72
CA LEU A 183 -4.73 11.72 -6.95
C LEU A 183 -4.98 10.88 -5.69
N LEU A 184 -3.92 10.40 -5.02
CA LEU A 184 -4.04 9.61 -3.78
C LEU A 184 -4.67 10.42 -2.65
N GLU A 185 -4.31 11.70 -2.53
CA GLU A 185 -4.89 12.64 -1.56
C GLU A 185 -6.39 12.84 -1.79
N LYS A 186 -6.80 13.05 -3.03
CA LYS A 186 -8.22 13.15 -3.40
C LYS A 186 -8.98 11.87 -3.07
N LEU A 187 -8.45 10.71 -3.48
CA LEU A 187 -9.07 9.41 -3.18
C LEU A 187 -9.24 9.19 -1.67
N TRP A 188 -8.19 9.47 -0.89
CA TRP A 188 -8.26 9.36 0.56
C TRP A 188 -9.35 10.25 1.17
N ARG A 189 -9.46 11.53 0.74
CA ARG A 189 -10.49 12.46 1.23
C ARG A 189 -11.91 12.04 0.85
N ASP A 190 -12.09 11.60 -0.40
CA ASP A 190 -13.41 11.33 -0.96
C ASP A 190 -13.99 10.00 -0.44
N THR A 191 -13.15 9.01 -0.14
CA THR A 191 -13.61 7.66 0.22
C THR A 191 -13.47 7.31 1.70
N GLY A 192 -12.71 8.09 2.48
CA GLY A 192 -12.37 7.74 3.87
C GLY A 192 -11.45 6.52 3.98
N LEU A 193 -10.76 6.15 2.90
CA LEU A 193 -9.81 5.04 2.84
C LEU A 193 -8.64 5.26 3.81
N THR A 194 -8.24 4.23 4.54
CA THR A 194 -6.98 4.29 5.29
C THR A 194 -5.80 4.19 4.33
N LEU A 195 -4.88 5.15 4.36
CA LEU A 195 -3.70 5.18 3.50
C LEU A 195 -2.41 5.09 4.31
N ILE A 196 -1.64 4.03 4.09
CA ILE A 196 -0.33 3.84 4.71
C ILE A 196 0.72 3.86 3.60
N LEU A 197 1.60 4.85 3.66
CA LEU A 197 2.61 5.08 2.64
C LEU A 197 4.00 5.01 3.26
N VAL A 198 4.94 4.31 2.64
CA VAL A 198 6.34 4.37 3.00
C VAL A 198 7.12 5.13 1.93
N THR A 199 8.04 6.01 2.36
CA THR A 199 8.85 6.81 1.45
C THR A 199 10.14 7.30 2.11
N HIS A 200 11.13 7.62 1.29
CA HIS A 200 12.31 8.39 1.71
C HIS A 200 12.17 9.89 1.36
N ASP A 201 11.18 10.26 0.53
CA ASP A 201 10.93 11.64 0.12
C ASP A 201 10.14 12.41 1.19
N SER A 202 10.78 13.46 1.74
CA SER A 202 10.16 14.32 2.75
C SER A 202 9.00 15.16 2.21
N ALA A 203 8.98 15.50 0.91
CA ALA A 203 7.89 16.27 0.31
C ALA A 203 6.62 15.40 0.23
N VAL A 204 6.78 14.13 -0.13
CA VAL A 204 5.71 13.13 -0.14
C VAL A 204 5.20 12.88 1.29
N ALA A 205 6.11 12.65 2.25
CA ALA A 205 5.72 12.37 3.63
C ALA A 205 4.92 13.50 4.29
N ARG A 206 5.26 14.77 3.99
CA ARG A 206 4.55 15.94 4.55
C ARG A 206 3.09 16.09 4.10
N ARG A 207 2.65 15.39 3.07
CA ARG A 207 1.23 15.38 2.65
C ARG A 207 0.33 14.57 3.58
N ALA A 208 0.91 13.66 4.37
CA ALA A 208 0.16 12.82 5.29
C ALA A 208 -0.28 13.57 6.56
N GLN A 209 -1.37 13.11 7.17
CA GLN A 209 -1.84 13.63 8.47
C GLN A 209 -0.88 13.31 9.61
N ARG A 210 -0.18 12.18 9.53
CA ARG A 210 0.72 11.69 10.56
C ARG A 210 1.98 11.14 9.94
N ILE A 211 3.13 11.46 10.55
CA ILE A 211 4.44 11.03 10.06
C ILE A 211 5.13 10.19 11.13
N GLY A 212 5.44 8.94 10.77
CA GLY A 212 6.31 8.06 11.52
C GLY A 212 7.72 8.07 10.93
N ILE A 213 8.73 8.14 11.78
CA ILE A 213 10.14 8.03 11.39
C ILE A 213 10.65 6.64 11.73
N MET A 214 11.10 5.93 10.68
CA MET A 214 11.70 4.60 10.79
C MET A 214 13.22 4.71 10.78
N GLN A 215 13.86 4.27 11.86
CA GLN A 215 15.32 4.21 11.98
C GLN A 215 15.76 2.90 12.65
N HIS A 216 16.63 2.14 11.98
CA HIS A 216 17.18 0.86 12.51
C HIS A 216 16.09 -0.06 13.07
N GLY A 217 15.00 -0.24 12.33
CA GLY A 217 13.88 -1.10 12.71
C GLY A 217 12.97 -0.56 13.81
N LYS A 218 13.19 0.66 14.31
CA LYS A 218 12.36 1.33 15.31
C LYS A 218 11.53 2.43 14.67
N LEU A 219 10.26 2.51 15.07
CA LEU A 219 9.33 3.53 14.60
C LEU A 219 9.08 4.55 15.72
N SER A 220 9.17 5.83 15.39
CA SER A 220 8.76 6.93 16.27
C SER A 220 7.82 7.88 15.55
N ILE A 221 6.78 8.36 16.21
CA ILE A 221 5.85 9.35 15.63
C ILE A 221 6.43 10.75 15.82
N ARG A 222 6.61 11.46 14.69
CA ARG A 222 7.19 12.81 14.69
C ARG A 222 6.16 13.92 14.61
N GLN A 223 5.08 13.73 13.85
CA GLN A 223 4.05 14.74 13.61
C GLN A 223 2.68 14.08 13.60
N ASP A 224 1.73 14.70 14.30
CA ASP A 224 0.31 14.35 14.30
C ASP A 224 -0.51 15.64 14.12
N THR A 225 -0.93 15.91 12.88
CA THR A 225 -1.69 17.12 12.54
C THR A 225 -3.14 17.04 13.02
N ARG A 226 -3.63 15.88 13.47
CA ARG A 226 -4.98 15.73 14.05
C ARG A 226 -5.15 16.49 15.36
N ARG A 227 -4.05 16.77 16.10
CA ARG A 227 -4.06 17.53 17.36
C ARG A 227 -4.07 19.04 17.18
N ALA A 228 -3.87 19.56 15.97
CA ALA A 228 -3.85 20.99 15.68
C ALA A 228 -5.22 21.55 15.26
N ALA A 229 -6.25 20.71 15.14
CA ALA A 229 -7.59 21.09 14.67
C ALA A 229 -8.68 21.06 15.78
N THR A 230 -8.28 20.92 17.05
CA THR A 230 -9.11 21.12 18.25
C THR A 230 -8.63 22.37 18.98
#